data_c5b5ee4925c9599d47cfaa0e6907e3b6
#
_entry.id   c5b5ee4925c9599d47cfaa0e6907e3b6
#
_cell.length_a   1.000
_cell.length_b   1.000
_cell.length_c   1.000
_cell.angle_alpha   90.00
_cell.angle_beta   90.00
_cell.angle_gamma   90.00
#
_symmetry.space_group_name_H-M   'P 1'
#
loop_
_entity.id
_entity.type
_entity.pdbx_description
1 polymer ?
#
loop_
_entity_poly.entity_id
_entity_poly.type
_entity_poly.pdbx_seq_one_letter_code
_entity_poly.pdbx_strand_id
1 'polypeptide(L)'
;MAVQNLKSQIAHLPEQPGVYLFANEAGETIYIGKARSLRDRVRSYLGARGVHPKTDALLDEAASLEVIVTDSVVEALALENHLVKERAPRYNVRLRDDKNYPY
;
A
#
# COMPACT_ATOMS: atom_id res chain seq x y z
N MET A 1 4.23 -17.70 5.39
CA MET A 1 4.81 -16.42 5.67
C MET A 1 4.15 -15.32 4.85
N ALA A 2 4.07 -14.15 5.43
CA ALA A 2 3.34 -13.03 4.83
C ALA A 2 3.85 -12.66 3.44
N VAL A 3 5.15 -12.66 3.23
CA VAL A 3 5.71 -12.27 1.94
C VAL A 3 5.28 -13.19 0.81
N GLN A 4 5.22 -14.48 1.07
CA GLN A 4 4.78 -15.42 0.06
C GLN A 4 3.31 -15.24 -0.27
N ASN A 5 2.50 -14.99 0.75
CA ASN A 5 1.09 -14.71 0.52
C ASN A 5 0.90 -13.44 -0.29
N LEU A 6 1.70 -12.43 -0.01
CA LEU A 6 1.63 -11.18 -0.76
C LEU A 6 2.01 -11.39 -2.22
N LYS A 7 3.03 -12.19 -2.49
CA LYS A 7 3.40 -12.46 -3.88
C LYS A 7 2.27 -13.12 -4.65
N SER A 8 1.60 -14.06 -4.02
CA SER A 8 0.47 -14.74 -4.65
C SER A 8 -0.65 -13.75 -4.95
N GLN A 9 -0.95 -12.89 -4.00
CA GLN A 9 -1.98 -11.86 -4.18
C GLN A 9 -1.60 -10.88 -5.28
N ILE A 10 -0.34 -10.46 -5.32
CA ILE A 10 0.13 -9.50 -6.32
C ILE A 10 -0.02 -10.04 -7.73
N ALA A 11 0.22 -11.33 -7.91
CA ALA A 11 0.08 -11.94 -9.23
C ALA A 11 -1.34 -11.85 -9.77
N HIS A 12 -2.32 -11.68 -8.90
CA HIS A 12 -3.72 -11.60 -9.30
C HIS A 12 -4.30 -10.19 -9.24
N LEU A 13 -3.48 -9.19 -8.96
CA LEU A 13 -3.95 -7.81 -8.90
C LEU A 13 -4.24 -7.26 -10.29
N PRO A 14 -5.27 -6.41 -10.42
CA PRO A 14 -5.57 -5.80 -11.70
C PRO A 14 -4.61 -4.66 -12.02
N GLU A 15 -4.43 -4.42 -13.32
CA GLU A 15 -3.67 -3.27 -13.79
C GLU A 15 -4.58 -2.06 -13.89
N GLN A 16 -5.25 -1.75 -12.81
CA GLN A 16 -6.23 -0.66 -12.76
C GLN A 16 -5.92 0.28 -11.63
N PRO A 17 -6.39 1.53 -11.71
CA PRO A 17 -6.18 2.46 -10.61
C PRO A 17 -6.96 2.05 -9.38
N GLY A 18 -6.46 2.42 -8.23
CA GLY A 18 -7.13 2.09 -6.99
C GLY A 18 -6.29 2.38 -5.78
N VAL A 19 -6.74 1.84 -4.65
CA VAL A 19 -6.10 2.00 -3.36
C VAL A 19 -5.71 0.62 -2.86
N TYR A 20 -4.53 0.54 -2.26
CA TYR A 20 -4.07 -0.70 -1.64
C TYR A 20 -3.83 -0.46 -0.15
N LEU A 21 -4.15 -1.47 0.64
CA LEU A 21 -4.09 -1.38 2.09
C LEU A 21 -3.30 -2.58 2.62
N PHE A 22 -2.24 -2.31 3.36
CA PHE A 22 -1.51 -3.35 4.07
C PHE A 22 -2.01 -3.44 5.49
N ALA A 23 -2.20 -4.65 5.98
CA ALA A 23 -2.64 -4.89 7.34
C ALA A 23 -1.69 -5.87 8.03
N ASN A 24 -1.57 -5.75 9.36
CA ASN A 24 -0.73 -6.65 10.13
C ASN A 24 -1.52 -7.90 10.52
N GLU A 25 -0.90 -8.77 11.31
CA GLU A 25 -1.54 -10.02 11.71
C GLU A 25 -2.78 -9.81 12.60
N ALA A 26 -2.83 -8.68 13.29
CA ALA A 26 -3.98 -8.35 14.12
C ALA A 26 -5.13 -7.79 13.32
N GLY A 27 -4.95 -7.60 12.01
CA GLY A 27 -5.99 -7.05 11.16
C GLY A 27 -6.02 -5.54 11.10
N GLU A 28 -5.05 -4.89 11.71
CA GLU A 28 -4.97 -3.42 11.68
C GLU A 28 -4.35 -2.94 10.39
N THR A 29 -4.96 -1.94 9.77
CA THR A 29 -4.39 -1.32 8.58
C THR A 29 -3.17 -0.51 8.99
N ILE A 30 -2.02 -0.84 8.42
CA ILE A 30 -0.76 -0.17 8.77
C ILE A 30 -0.28 0.79 7.70
N TYR A 31 -0.75 0.65 6.48
CA TYR A 31 -0.39 1.57 5.40
C TYR A 31 -1.45 1.54 4.30
N ILE A 32 -1.75 2.73 3.77
CA ILE A 32 -2.69 2.90 2.66
C ILE A 32 -2.00 3.72 1.59
N GLY A 33 -2.09 3.26 0.35
CA GLY A 33 -1.52 3.99 -0.78
C GLY A 33 -2.43 3.95 -1.98
N LYS A 34 -2.14 4.81 -2.96
CA LYS A 34 -2.88 4.83 -4.21
C LYS A 34 -1.98 4.44 -5.37
N ALA A 35 -2.56 4.02 -6.47
CA ALA A 35 -1.80 3.60 -7.63
C ALA A 35 -2.60 3.81 -8.91
N ARG A 36 -1.89 4.06 -9.99
CA ARG A 36 -2.46 4.04 -11.32
C ARG A 36 -2.67 2.60 -11.78
N SER A 37 -1.75 1.72 -11.42
CA SER A 37 -1.85 0.30 -11.68
C SER A 37 -1.53 -0.40 -10.36
N LEU A 38 -2.54 -0.99 -9.77
CA LEU A 38 -2.38 -1.64 -8.47
C LEU A 38 -1.30 -2.71 -8.51
N ARG A 39 -1.32 -3.52 -9.57
CA ARG A 39 -0.35 -4.60 -9.70
C ARG A 39 1.08 -4.08 -9.76
N ASP A 40 1.33 -3.10 -10.61
CA ASP A 40 2.68 -2.59 -10.80
C ASP A 40 3.19 -1.88 -9.57
N ARG A 41 2.33 -1.10 -8.92
CA ARG A 41 2.73 -0.36 -7.73
C ARG A 41 3.06 -1.29 -6.57
N VAL A 42 2.20 -2.27 -6.34
CA VAL A 42 2.44 -3.19 -5.22
C VAL A 42 3.65 -4.07 -5.50
N ARG A 43 3.83 -4.51 -6.75
CA ARG A 43 5.02 -5.26 -7.14
C ARG A 43 6.30 -4.48 -6.87
N SER A 44 6.27 -3.17 -7.07
CA SER A 44 7.46 -2.36 -6.88
C SER A 44 7.94 -2.38 -5.43
N TYR A 45 7.03 -2.58 -4.47
CA TYR A 45 7.44 -2.70 -3.08
C TYR A 45 8.31 -3.93 -2.84
N LEU A 46 7.97 -5.05 -3.45
CA LEU A 46 8.79 -6.26 -3.32
C LEU A 46 10.13 -6.09 -4.04
N GLY A 47 10.12 -5.42 -5.19
CA GLY A 47 11.34 -5.16 -5.92
C GLY A 47 12.27 -4.19 -5.22
N ALA A 48 11.73 -3.34 -4.36
CA ALA A 48 12.51 -2.36 -3.61
C ALA A 48 12.97 -2.89 -2.26
N ARG A 49 12.67 -4.15 -1.94
CA ARG A 49 13.07 -4.72 -0.67
C ARG A 49 14.59 -4.72 -0.54
N GLY A 50 15.07 -4.26 0.61
CA GLY A 50 16.49 -4.13 0.85
C GLY A 50 17.06 -2.78 0.45
N VAL A 51 16.27 -1.94 -0.24
CA VAL A 51 16.71 -0.64 -0.70
C VAL A 51 16.27 0.47 0.26
N HIS A 52 15.05 0.40 0.73
CA HIS A 52 14.49 1.41 1.62
C HIS A 52 14.11 0.80 2.96
N PRO A 53 14.77 1.21 4.06
CA PRO A 53 14.46 0.64 5.38
C PRO A 53 13.00 0.78 5.79
N LYS A 54 12.36 1.89 5.46
CA LYS A 54 10.96 2.08 5.80
C LYS A 54 10.04 1.10 5.08
N THR A 55 10.33 0.85 3.82
CA THR A 55 9.57 -0.12 3.03
C THR A 55 9.79 -1.54 3.55
N ASP A 56 11.02 -1.86 3.92
CA ASP A 56 11.32 -3.18 4.48
C ASP A 56 10.57 -3.41 5.78
N ALA A 57 10.54 -2.40 6.65
CA ALA A 57 9.82 -2.51 7.91
C ALA A 57 8.33 -2.72 7.68
N LEU A 58 7.77 -1.99 6.72
CA LEU A 58 6.37 -2.16 6.36
C LEU A 58 6.08 -3.57 5.87
N LEU A 59 6.90 -4.08 4.97
CA LEU A 59 6.70 -5.42 4.41
C LEU A 59 6.89 -6.51 5.46
N ASP A 60 7.79 -6.31 6.40
CA ASP A 60 7.99 -7.27 7.48
C ASP A 60 6.78 -7.35 8.40
N GLU A 61 6.11 -6.22 8.59
CA GLU A 61 4.95 -6.18 9.47
C GLU A 61 3.67 -6.59 8.75
N ALA A 62 3.61 -6.41 7.44
CA ALA A 62 2.40 -6.69 6.67
C ALA A 62 2.10 -8.18 6.63
N ALA A 63 0.88 -8.53 6.99
CA ALA A 63 0.41 -9.91 6.94
C ALA A 63 -0.61 -10.12 5.84
N SER A 64 -1.27 -9.07 5.38
CA SER A 64 -2.28 -9.18 4.33
C SER A 64 -2.34 -7.88 3.52
N LEU A 65 -2.96 -8.01 2.36
CA LEU A 65 -3.12 -6.89 1.43
C LEU A 65 -4.55 -6.88 0.93
N GLU A 66 -5.18 -5.71 0.98
CA GLU A 66 -6.47 -5.49 0.34
C GLU A 66 -6.31 -4.43 -0.73
N VAL A 67 -7.16 -4.51 -1.77
CA VAL A 67 -7.17 -3.48 -2.79
C VAL A 67 -8.60 -3.07 -3.08
N ILE A 68 -8.78 -1.81 -3.44
CA ILE A 68 -10.06 -1.27 -3.87
C ILE A 68 -9.85 -0.65 -5.23
N VAL A 69 -10.45 -1.22 -6.25
CA VAL A 69 -10.33 -0.71 -7.60
C VAL A 69 -11.22 0.51 -7.77
N THR A 70 -10.70 1.55 -8.40
CA THR A 70 -11.47 2.76 -8.69
C THR A 70 -11.51 2.98 -10.19
N ASP A 71 -12.40 3.87 -10.64
CA ASP A 71 -12.53 4.16 -12.06
C ASP A 71 -11.41 5.05 -12.58
N SER A 72 -10.75 5.78 -11.70
CA SER A 72 -9.71 6.70 -12.11
C SER A 72 -8.72 6.94 -11.00
N VAL A 73 -7.59 7.56 -11.37
CA VAL A 73 -6.57 7.95 -10.39
C VAL A 73 -7.10 9.01 -9.45
N VAL A 74 -7.97 9.90 -9.95
CA VAL A 74 -8.56 10.94 -9.11
C VAL A 74 -9.43 10.32 -8.01
N GLU A 75 -10.22 9.32 -8.36
CA GLU A 75 -11.01 8.61 -7.35
C GLU A 75 -10.13 7.89 -6.34
N ALA A 76 -9.03 7.30 -6.82
CA ALA A 76 -8.10 6.63 -5.93
C ALA A 76 -7.51 7.61 -4.93
N LEU A 77 -7.17 8.82 -5.38
CA LEU A 77 -6.63 9.84 -4.49
C LEU A 77 -7.65 10.24 -3.43
N ALA A 78 -8.88 10.48 -3.83
CA ALA A 78 -9.93 10.87 -2.90
C ALA A 78 -10.19 9.77 -1.87
N LEU A 79 -10.23 8.53 -2.32
CA LEU A 79 -10.45 7.40 -1.44
C LEU A 79 -9.28 7.19 -0.49
N GLU A 80 -8.06 7.33 -0.99
CA GLU A 80 -6.88 7.23 -0.14
C GLU A 80 -6.92 8.27 0.98
N ASN A 81 -7.21 9.52 0.63
CA ASN A 81 -7.29 10.58 1.63
C ASN A 81 -8.34 10.28 2.69
N HIS A 82 -9.49 9.81 2.26
CA HIS A 82 -10.57 9.48 3.19
C HIS A 82 -10.15 8.35 4.14
N LEU A 83 -9.57 7.29 3.60
CA LEU A 83 -9.19 6.14 4.39
C LEU A 83 -8.04 6.46 5.34
N VAL A 84 -7.08 7.27 4.89
CA VAL A 84 -5.97 7.66 5.75
C VAL A 84 -6.48 8.47 6.93
N LYS A 85 -7.42 9.37 6.71
CA LYS A 85 -8.00 10.15 7.80
C LYS A 85 -8.81 9.29 8.75
N GLU A 86 -9.53 8.33 8.20
CA GLU A 86 -10.40 7.48 9.00
C GLU A 86 -9.61 6.48 9.85
N ARG A 87 -8.59 5.87 9.27
CA ARG A 87 -7.85 4.78 9.92
C ARG A 87 -6.52 5.19 10.53
N ALA A 88 -5.99 6.34 10.11
CA ALA A 88 -4.72 6.87 10.58
C ALA A 88 -3.63 5.78 10.65
N PRO A 89 -3.33 5.10 9.53
CA PRO A 89 -2.37 4.01 9.56
C PRO A 89 -0.99 4.49 9.98
N ARG A 90 -0.32 3.72 10.80
CA ARG A 90 0.94 4.10 11.41
C ARG A 90 2.01 4.49 10.39
N TYR A 91 2.13 3.73 9.32
CA TYR A 91 3.18 3.98 8.33
C TYR A 91 2.88 5.17 7.44
N ASN A 92 1.61 5.53 7.28
CA ASN A 92 1.26 6.74 6.54
C ASN A 92 1.72 7.98 7.29
N VAL A 93 1.56 7.99 8.60
CA VAL A 93 2.03 9.11 9.41
C VAL A 93 3.53 9.26 9.30
N ARG A 94 4.26 8.15 9.40
CA ARG A 94 5.72 8.18 9.29
C ARG A 94 6.21 8.64 7.93
N LEU A 95 5.58 8.15 6.87
CA LEU A 95 6.00 8.49 5.52
C LEU A 95 5.65 9.92 5.15
N ARG A 96 4.66 10.49 5.80
CA ARG A 96 4.27 11.88 5.58
C ARG A 96 5.28 12.88 6.06
N ASP A 97 6.14 12.50 6.97
CA ASP A 97 7.20 13.39 7.41
C ASP A 97 8.16 13.72 6.29
N ASP A 98 8.13 12.94 5.24
CA ASP A 98 8.92 13.19 4.06
C ASP A 98 8.20 14.21 3.20
N LYS A 99 8.55 15.45 3.35
CA LYS A 99 7.82 16.57 2.77
C LYS A 99 8.01 16.76 1.28
N ASN A 100 8.93 16.06 0.69
CA ASN A 100 9.19 16.19 -0.73
C ASN A 100 8.46 15.16 -1.55
N TYR A 101 7.37 14.74 -1.08
CA TYR A 101 6.55 13.77 -1.76
C TYR A 101 6.04 14.35 -3.06
N PRO A 102 6.36 13.77 -4.20
CA PRO A 102 6.13 14.42 -5.48
C PRO A 102 4.70 14.41 -5.96
N TYR A 103 3.77 14.09 -5.18
CA TYR A 103 2.40 14.24 -5.64
C TYR A 103 1.41 14.32 -4.53
#